data_07fb95ca1dd0ba7a9b66c8353bc0902c
#
_entry.id   07fb95ca1dd0ba7a9b66c8353bc0902c
#
_cell.length_a   1.000
_cell.length_b   1.000
_cell.length_c   1.000
_cell.angle_alpha   90.00
_cell.angle_beta   90.00
_cell.angle_gamma   90.00
#
_symmetry.space_group_name_H-M   'P 1'
#
loop_
_entity.id
_entity.type
_entity.pdbx_description
1 polymer ?
#
loop_
_entity_poly.entity_id
_entity_poly.type
_entity_poly.pdbx_seq_one_letter_code
_entity_poly.pdbx_strand_id
1 'polypeptide(L)'
;MSSAFPRQSSVDHVPDKRTDVVVPDGESVEILQAISSETAQAIISRLETEPLTASDVAEAVDTSIQNVRYHLSRLSEAGLVEGVDTWYSEKGREMTVYALTTEELVVQFGSRDVRGR
;
A
#
# COMPACT_ATOMS: atom_id res chain seq x y z
N MET A 1 -6.66 18.93 -10.78
CA MET A 1 -7.10 19.01 -9.98
C MET A 1 -7.45 18.21 -9.44
N SER A 2 -7.24 18.04 -9.01
CA SER A 2 -7.47 17.25 -8.38
C SER A 2 -8.65 16.78 -8.32
N SER A 3 -8.95 16.21 -7.47
CA SER A 3 -10.13 15.63 -7.31
C SER A 3 -11.20 16.57 -7.50
N ALA A 4 -12.17 16.12 -8.12
CA ALA A 4 -13.27 16.88 -8.43
C ALA A 4 -13.98 17.35 -7.26
N PHE A 5 -13.83 16.78 -6.14
CA PHE A 5 -14.46 17.36 -5.05
C PHE A 5 -13.55 17.15 -3.90
N PRO A 6 -13.74 17.92 -2.89
CA PRO A 6 -12.76 17.99 -1.87
C PRO A 6 -12.53 16.68 -1.21
N ARG A 7 -11.33 16.39 -1.02
CA ARG A 7 -10.99 15.29 -0.21
C ARG A 7 -11.32 15.66 1.18
N GLN A 8 -11.52 14.69 1.98
CA GLN A 8 -11.67 14.92 3.37
C GLN A 8 -10.40 15.55 3.85
N SER A 9 -10.49 16.39 4.78
CA SER A 9 -9.39 17.19 5.19
C SER A 9 -8.18 16.36 5.52
N SER A 10 -8.32 15.27 6.10
CA SER A 10 -7.17 14.44 6.32
C SER A 10 -7.63 13.10 6.81
N VAL A 11 -6.92 12.10 6.43
CA VAL A 11 -7.18 10.79 6.92
C VAL A 11 -6.19 10.55 8.05
N ASP A 12 -6.75 10.36 9.23
CA ASP A 12 -5.95 10.13 10.39
C ASP A 12 -5.44 8.73 10.36
N HIS A 13 -4.27 8.54 9.87
CA HIS A 13 -3.68 7.21 9.78
C HIS A 13 -2.19 7.31 10.07
N VAL A 14 -1.76 6.48 11.00
CA VAL A 14 -0.35 6.43 11.35
C VAL A 14 0.10 5.00 11.16
N PRO A 15 0.94 4.75 10.18
CA PRO A 15 1.42 3.38 9.96
C PRO A 15 2.40 2.97 11.05
N ASP A 16 2.57 1.67 11.19
CA ASP A 16 3.60 1.16 12.07
C ASP A 16 4.94 1.63 11.59
N LYS A 17 5.87 1.77 12.51
CA LYS A 17 7.16 2.26 12.10
C LYS A 17 7.91 1.27 11.26
N ARG A 18 7.77 -0.01 11.55
CA ARG A 18 8.62 -0.97 10.90
C ARG A 18 7.99 -2.35 10.88
N THR A 19 8.11 -3.01 9.75
CA THR A 19 7.71 -4.39 9.59
C THR A 19 8.92 -5.17 9.11
N ASP A 20 9.21 -6.29 9.77
CA ASP A 20 10.33 -7.13 9.38
C ASP A 20 9.84 -8.35 8.63
N VAL A 21 10.55 -8.72 7.59
CA VAL A 21 10.29 -9.92 6.83
C VAL A 21 11.52 -10.78 6.90
N VAL A 22 11.33 -12.02 7.32
CA VAL A 22 12.45 -12.95 7.45
C VAL A 22 12.39 -13.95 6.32
N VAL A 23 13.48 -14.07 5.57
CA VAL A 23 13.55 -15.00 4.47
C VAL A 23 14.38 -16.19 4.92
N PRO A 24 13.89 -17.41 4.80
CA PRO A 24 12.73 -17.85 4.01
C PRO A 24 11.51 -18.23 4.84
N ASP A 25 11.00 -17.35 5.65
CA ASP A 25 9.76 -17.65 6.36
C ASP A 25 8.59 -17.74 5.41
N GLY A 26 7.49 -18.31 5.89
CA GLY A 26 6.36 -18.59 5.05
C GLY A 26 5.74 -17.41 4.36
N GLU A 27 5.76 -16.25 4.99
CA GLU A 27 5.13 -15.07 4.42
C GLU A 27 6.03 -14.28 3.49
N SER A 28 7.31 -14.60 3.47
CA SER A 28 8.24 -13.77 2.74
C SER A 28 7.99 -13.78 1.25
N VAL A 29 7.60 -14.90 0.69
CA VAL A 29 7.39 -14.99 -0.75
C VAL A 29 6.25 -14.06 -1.19
N GLU A 30 5.16 -14.08 -0.46
CA GLU A 30 4.02 -13.26 -0.81
C GLU A 30 4.36 -11.78 -0.74
N ILE A 31 5.06 -11.38 0.30
CA ILE A 31 5.44 -9.99 0.46
C ILE A 31 6.40 -9.55 -0.63
N LEU A 32 7.43 -10.36 -0.90
CA LEU A 32 8.40 -9.99 -1.91
C LEU A 32 7.79 -9.97 -3.30
N GLN A 33 6.87 -10.89 -3.57
CA GLN A 33 6.20 -10.87 -4.86
C GLN A 33 5.32 -9.63 -5.01
N ALA A 34 4.65 -9.23 -3.95
CA ALA A 34 3.75 -8.09 -4.01
C ALA A 34 4.50 -6.81 -4.35
N ILE A 35 5.75 -6.69 -3.92
CA ILE A 35 6.50 -5.45 -4.14
C ILE A 35 7.51 -5.56 -5.29
N SER A 36 7.46 -6.62 -6.06
CA SER A 36 8.52 -6.86 -7.04
C SER A 36 8.35 -6.14 -8.36
N SER A 37 7.17 -5.58 -8.65
CA SER A 37 6.98 -4.91 -9.94
C SER A 37 7.19 -3.42 -9.80
N GLU A 38 7.53 -2.80 -10.93
CA GLU A 38 7.70 -1.35 -10.95
C GLU A 38 6.41 -0.64 -10.60
N THR A 39 5.29 -1.17 -11.08
CA THR A 39 4.01 -0.55 -10.81
C THR A 39 3.70 -0.58 -9.31
N ALA A 40 3.93 -1.73 -8.68
CA ALA A 40 3.67 -1.83 -7.25
C ALA A 40 4.53 -0.83 -6.47
N GLN A 41 5.79 -0.68 -6.88
CA GLN A 41 6.68 0.24 -6.18
C GLN A 41 6.27 1.68 -6.40
N ALA A 42 5.77 2.00 -7.59
CA ALA A 42 5.27 3.35 -7.84
C ALA A 42 4.04 3.65 -6.99
N ILE A 43 3.18 2.66 -6.83
CA ILE A 43 2.00 2.82 -5.98
C ILE A 43 2.41 3.07 -4.53
N ILE A 44 3.35 2.28 -4.04
CA ILE A 44 3.84 2.45 -2.68
C ILE A 44 4.42 3.85 -2.50
N SER A 45 5.17 4.30 -3.48
CA SER A 45 5.79 5.62 -3.41
C SER A 45 4.74 6.71 -3.27
N ARG A 46 3.62 6.57 -3.97
CA ARG A 46 2.56 7.56 -3.84
C ARG A 46 1.88 7.50 -2.48
N LEU A 47 1.68 6.30 -1.98
CA LEU A 47 1.02 6.14 -0.69
C LEU A 47 1.91 6.58 0.47
N GLU A 48 3.20 6.70 0.24
CA GLU A 48 4.09 7.25 1.26
C GLU A 48 3.75 8.67 1.60
N THR A 49 3.24 9.43 0.63
CA THR A 49 2.97 10.84 0.86
C THR A 49 1.61 11.06 1.49
N GLU A 50 0.63 10.24 1.15
CA GLU A 50 -0.71 10.41 1.69
C GLU A 50 -1.58 9.23 1.28
N PRO A 51 -2.62 8.95 2.06
CA PRO A 51 -3.59 7.95 1.65
C PRO A 51 -4.32 8.40 0.39
N LEU A 52 -4.64 7.47 -0.48
CA LEU A 52 -5.27 7.77 -1.77
C LEU A 52 -6.26 6.70 -2.15
N THR A 53 -7.22 7.06 -3.00
CA THR A 53 -8.12 6.09 -3.60
C THR A 53 -7.45 5.43 -4.79
N ALA A 54 -8.01 4.32 -5.24
CA ALA A 54 -7.47 3.64 -6.41
C ALA A 54 -7.48 4.55 -7.64
N SER A 55 -8.50 5.37 -7.80
CA SER A 55 -8.57 6.31 -8.90
C SER A 55 -7.44 7.32 -8.85
N ASP A 56 -7.20 7.88 -7.68
CA ASP A 56 -6.13 8.85 -7.52
C ASP A 56 -4.78 8.23 -7.81
N VAL A 57 -4.59 7.01 -7.35
CA VAL A 57 -3.33 6.31 -7.60
C VAL A 57 -3.15 6.05 -9.09
N ALA A 58 -4.23 5.62 -9.76
CA ALA A 58 -4.14 5.30 -11.18
C ALA A 58 -3.73 6.54 -11.97
N GLU A 59 -4.30 7.68 -11.61
CA GLU A 59 -3.96 8.91 -12.26
C GLU A 59 -2.51 9.30 -12.01
N ALA A 60 -2.08 9.17 -10.77
CA ALA A 60 -0.74 9.59 -10.40
C ALA A 60 0.35 8.68 -10.99
N VAL A 61 0.03 7.41 -11.17
CA VAL A 61 1.01 6.44 -11.65
C VAL A 61 0.90 6.20 -13.15
N ASP A 62 -0.15 6.76 -13.76
CA ASP A 62 -0.36 6.67 -15.21
C ASP A 62 -0.59 5.24 -15.65
N THR A 63 -1.52 4.58 -15.00
CA THR A 63 -1.91 3.24 -15.39
C THR A 63 -3.41 3.10 -15.18
N SER A 64 -3.97 1.97 -15.55
CA SER A 64 -5.41 1.79 -15.46
C SER A 64 -5.82 1.54 -14.01
N ILE A 65 -7.07 1.86 -13.71
CA ILE A 65 -7.63 1.56 -12.42
C ILE A 65 -7.63 0.07 -12.15
N GLN A 66 -7.87 -0.73 -13.19
CA GLN A 66 -7.86 -2.16 -13.02
C GLN A 66 -6.51 -2.67 -12.59
N ASN A 67 -5.45 -2.13 -13.19
CA ASN A 67 -4.11 -2.54 -12.83
C ASN A 67 -3.76 -2.11 -11.42
N VAL A 68 -4.19 -0.91 -11.03
CA VAL A 68 -3.97 -0.44 -9.67
C VAL A 68 -4.69 -1.35 -8.68
N ARG A 69 -5.94 -1.70 -8.97
CA ARG A 69 -6.69 -2.56 -8.07
C ARG A 69 -6.05 -3.91 -7.91
N TYR A 70 -5.50 -4.43 -9.00
CA TYR A 70 -4.80 -5.69 -8.94
C TYR A 70 -3.63 -5.61 -7.94
N HIS A 71 -2.82 -4.56 -8.07
CA HIS A 71 -1.67 -4.42 -7.18
C HIS A 71 -2.06 -4.07 -5.76
N LEU A 72 -3.08 -3.23 -5.58
CA LEU A 72 -3.53 -2.92 -4.23
C LEU A 72 -4.04 -4.18 -3.53
N SER A 73 -4.71 -5.04 -4.27
CA SER A 73 -5.20 -6.28 -3.70
C SER A 73 -4.03 -7.15 -3.23
N ARG A 74 -3.01 -7.26 -4.04
CA ARG A 74 -1.86 -8.07 -3.66
C ARG A 74 -1.11 -7.46 -2.48
N LEU A 75 -0.97 -6.15 -2.47
CA LEU A 75 -0.31 -5.48 -1.36
C LEU A 75 -1.13 -5.61 -0.07
N SER A 76 -2.45 -5.59 -0.21
CA SER A 76 -3.33 -5.80 0.93
C SER A 76 -3.20 -7.20 1.48
N GLU A 77 -3.18 -8.19 0.60
CA GLU A 77 -3.04 -9.57 1.02
C GLU A 77 -1.71 -9.82 1.70
N ALA A 78 -0.69 -9.09 1.29
CA ALA A 78 0.61 -9.20 1.91
C ALA A 78 0.71 -8.37 3.20
N GLY A 79 -0.35 -7.66 3.56
CA GLY A 79 -0.36 -6.91 4.80
C GLY A 79 0.33 -5.58 4.74
N LEU A 80 0.63 -5.06 3.55
CA LEU A 80 1.38 -3.82 3.41
C LEU A 80 0.53 -2.59 3.18
N VAL A 81 -0.72 -2.78 2.77
CA VAL A 81 -1.64 -1.70 2.48
C VAL A 81 -2.98 -2.06 3.09
N GLU A 82 -3.75 -1.09 3.52
CA GLU A 82 -5.08 -1.35 4.02
C GLU A 82 -6.01 -0.19 3.70
N GLY A 83 -7.31 -0.47 3.67
CA GLY A 83 -8.30 0.58 3.52
C GLY A 83 -8.50 1.27 4.86
N VAL A 84 -8.39 2.58 4.88
CA VAL A 84 -8.46 3.33 6.12
C VAL A 84 -9.62 4.30 6.19
N ASP A 85 -10.30 4.51 5.07
CA ASP A 85 -11.42 5.46 5.04
C ASP A 85 -12.24 5.21 3.80
N THR A 86 -13.38 5.84 3.72
CA THR A 86 -14.25 5.79 2.55
C THR A 86 -14.57 7.21 2.13
N TRP A 87 -14.34 7.51 0.86
CA TRP A 87 -14.74 8.79 0.29
C TRP A 87 -15.82 8.56 -0.74
N TYR A 88 -16.52 9.61 -1.12
CA TYR A 88 -17.59 9.50 -2.09
C TYR A 88 -17.29 10.40 -3.27
N SER A 89 -17.50 9.86 -4.48
CA SER A 89 -17.33 10.67 -5.67
C SER A 89 -18.51 11.64 -5.80
N GLU A 90 -18.42 12.54 -6.77
CA GLU A 90 -19.49 13.46 -7.02
C GLU A 90 -20.81 12.76 -7.30
N LYS A 91 -20.73 11.56 -7.83
CA LYS A 91 -21.93 10.80 -8.15
C LYS A 91 -22.36 9.88 -7.02
N GLY A 92 -21.76 10.06 -5.86
CA GLY A 92 -22.14 9.27 -4.72
C GLY A 92 -21.57 7.87 -4.65
N ARG A 93 -20.61 7.57 -5.52
CA ARG A 93 -20.01 6.24 -5.51
C ARG A 93 -18.97 6.14 -4.41
N GLU A 94 -19.03 5.06 -3.66
CA GLU A 94 -18.07 4.84 -2.59
C GLU A 94 -16.69 4.52 -3.15
N MET A 95 -15.67 5.06 -2.53
CA MET A 95 -14.29 4.79 -2.91
C MET A 95 -13.50 4.53 -1.66
N THR A 96 -12.77 3.43 -1.63
CA THR A 96 -11.91 3.11 -0.51
C THR A 96 -10.64 3.95 -0.58
N VAL A 97 -10.23 4.47 0.55
CA VAL A 97 -8.96 5.19 0.65
C VAL A 97 -7.95 4.23 1.23
N TYR A 98 -6.84 4.07 0.55
CA TYR A 98 -5.79 3.13 0.94
C TYR A 98 -4.59 3.83 1.53
N ALA A 99 -3.94 3.16 2.46
CA ALA A 99 -2.74 3.70 3.10
C ALA A 99 -1.76 2.56 3.37
N LEU A 100 -0.51 2.91 3.53
CA LEU A 100 0.49 1.93 3.91
C LEU A 100 0.30 1.55 5.37
N THR A 101 0.57 0.29 5.68
CA THR A 101 0.48 -0.18 7.05
C THR A 101 1.77 0.04 7.82
N THR A 102 2.87 0.31 7.11
CA THR A 102 4.17 0.43 7.76
C THR A 102 4.99 1.49 7.03
N GLU A 103 5.89 2.12 7.75
CA GLU A 103 6.77 3.11 7.17
C GLU A 103 8.02 2.46 6.60
N GLU A 104 8.36 1.30 7.09
CA GLU A 104 9.62 0.68 6.73
C GLU A 104 9.44 -0.81 6.65
N LEU A 105 9.91 -1.39 5.55
CA LEU A 105 9.90 -2.83 5.39
C LEU A 105 11.34 -3.29 5.35
N VAL A 106 11.72 -4.17 6.26
CA VAL A 106 13.09 -4.64 6.37
C VAL A 106 13.13 -6.12 6.07
N VAL A 107 13.99 -6.51 5.16
CA VAL A 107 14.14 -7.92 4.80
C VAL A 107 15.39 -8.46 5.46
N GLN A 108 15.23 -9.55 6.17
CA GLN A 108 16.34 -10.18 6.86
C GLN A 108 16.49 -11.62 6.38
N PHE A 109 17.70 -12.09 6.39
CA PHE A 109 17.95 -13.48 6.03
C PHE A 109 18.17 -14.30 7.29
N GLY A 110 17.44 -15.39 7.40
CA GLY A 110 17.60 -16.28 8.52
C GLY A 110 17.07 -15.73 9.81
N SER A 111 16.98 -16.60 10.79
CA SER A 111 16.45 -16.22 12.07
C SER A 111 17.51 -15.48 12.86
N ARG A 112 17.10 -14.41 13.56
CA ARG A 112 17.98 -13.76 14.43
C ARG A 112 18.47 -14.62 15.53
N ASP A 113 17.64 -15.49 16.01
CA ASP A 113 18.03 -16.38 17.05
C ASP A 113 19.16 -17.25 16.64
N VAL A 114 19.12 -17.71 15.43
CA VAL A 114 20.17 -18.55 14.94
C VAL A 114 21.48 -17.82 14.94
N ARG A 115 21.45 -16.60 14.52
CA ARG A 115 22.65 -15.88 14.48
C ARG A 115 23.09 -15.44 15.81
N GLY A 116 22.19 -15.26 16.67
CA GLY A 116 22.51 -14.75 17.95
C GLY A 116 23.34 -15.67 18.76
N ARG A 117 23.56 -16.92 18.29
CA ARG A 117 24.23 -17.82 19.06
C ARG A 117 25.55 -17.63 19.04
#